data_4fc70089c2334beac597c0510c0e0292
#
_entry.id   4fc70089c2334beac597c0510c0e0292
#
_cell.length_a   1.000
_cell.length_b   1.000
_cell.length_c   1.000
_cell.angle_alpha   90.00
_cell.angle_beta   90.00
_cell.angle_gamma   90.00
#
_symmetry.space_group_name_H-M   'P 1'
#
loop_
_entity.id
_entity.type
_entity.pdbx_description
1 polymer ?
#
loop_
_entity_poly.entity_id
_entity_poly.type
_entity_poly.pdbx_seq_one_letter_code
_entity_poly.pdbx_strand_id
1 'polypeptide(L)'
;MTKILLHKQLAEIFRTYLYDAKKNKARSKGTVIAYFVLFALLMVGLLGGMFTFLAFTLRSTIVSGYGWFYYLIFALAAVCIGAFGSVFNTFSGLYLSRDNDLLLSMPIPVHSIMVSRLLTVFLMGLMYSGVVSIPAAIVYLATAGFSASALLGAVLFVALIAVFVLVLSCLLGYGVARLSLKLKNKSFMTVIFALLFIAIYYFAYFKAGSFIGEIVANIALYGEDLHAAAPLVFGIGRAFEGDLLPLLLVTLAVAALFALTWYILSRSFLKIATATGKTDRKVYRETRAKRKSAFSAMLGKEFGRFTGSANYMLNCGLGTLLLPISGVLLLLRGGVIAGTLESVFETDGAMPVLLTAAVCLVCSMNDMAVPSVSLEGKTLWISRSLPVDAWTALRAKCGVQLLLTAPGAVFAAVCSAIALRAGFAAGLLMALCCAAFVLFSTYFALYIGLHNVNLVWTNEINVIKQGSQIFLALLTGWAAPVILVLPYMLVLRGKISGEAYIALLTLVLALAAAFFRRWLRTKGAERFENL
;
A
#
# COMPACT_ATOMS: atom_id res chain seq x y z
N MET A 1 5.79 -27.96 -21.11
CA MET A 1 6.36 -27.49 -19.82
C MET A 1 5.98 -26.04 -19.50
N THR A 2 6.38 -25.06 -20.29
CA THR A 2 6.08 -23.63 -20.08
C THR A 2 4.59 -23.32 -19.88
N LYS A 3 3.68 -23.96 -20.65
CA LYS A 3 2.23 -23.79 -20.51
C LYS A 3 1.70 -24.24 -19.14
N ILE A 4 2.22 -25.36 -18.61
CA ILE A 4 1.84 -25.88 -17.29
C ILE A 4 2.34 -24.94 -16.18
N LEU A 5 3.58 -24.46 -16.30
CA LEU A 5 4.16 -23.50 -15.36
C LEU A 5 3.41 -22.17 -15.37
N LEU A 6 3.03 -21.68 -16.54
CA LEU A 6 2.22 -20.46 -16.68
C LEU A 6 0.85 -20.63 -16.01
N HIS A 7 0.17 -21.75 -16.28
CA HIS A 7 -1.14 -22.03 -15.67
C HIS A 7 -1.04 -22.10 -14.13
N LYS A 8 0.00 -22.75 -13.61
CA LYS A 8 0.29 -22.78 -12.16
C LYS A 8 0.46 -21.37 -11.60
N GLN A 9 1.25 -20.53 -12.25
CA GLN A 9 1.53 -19.18 -11.75
C GLN A 9 0.31 -18.27 -11.82
N LEU A 10 -0.48 -18.34 -12.89
CA LEU A 10 -1.76 -17.62 -12.98
C LEU A 10 -2.73 -18.09 -11.90
N ALA A 11 -2.83 -19.40 -11.68
CA ALA A 11 -3.64 -19.95 -10.59
C ALA A 11 -3.15 -19.47 -9.19
N GLU A 12 -1.85 -19.26 -9.02
CA GLU A 12 -1.26 -18.74 -7.77
C GLU A 12 -1.58 -17.26 -7.54
N ILE A 13 -1.51 -16.42 -8.58
CA ILE A 13 -1.88 -15.01 -8.51
C ILE A 13 -3.37 -14.87 -8.17
N PHE A 14 -4.22 -15.62 -8.86
CA PHE A 14 -5.67 -15.58 -8.65
C PHE A 14 -6.15 -16.54 -7.56
N ARG A 15 -5.24 -17.13 -6.78
CA ARG A 15 -5.57 -18.11 -5.74
C ARG A 15 -6.61 -17.59 -4.75
N THR A 16 -6.55 -16.34 -4.37
CA THR A 16 -7.50 -15.71 -3.44
C THR A 16 -8.94 -15.74 -3.99
N TYR A 17 -9.09 -15.64 -5.31
CA TYR A 17 -10.40 -15.71 -5.98
C TYR A 17 -10.87 -17.15 -6.19
N LEU A 18 -9.94 -18.08 -6.45
CA LEU A 18 -10.22 -19.49 -6.77
C LEU A 18 -10.40 -20.37 -5.53
N TYR A 19 -9.73 -20.03 -4.43
CA TYR A 19 -9.60 -20.90 -3.26
C TYR A 19 -9.95 -20.19 -1.95
N ASP A 20 -10.76 -20.85 -1.12
CA ASP A 20 -11.09 -20.37 0.23
C ASP A 20 -10.08 -20.97 1.23
N ALA A 21 -9.13 -20.13 1.66
CA ALA A 21 -8.09 -20.54 2.60
C ALA A 21 -8.64 -20.94 3.99
N LYS A 22 -9.81 -20.38 4.41
CA LYS A 22 -10.44 -20.71 5.69
C LYS A 22 -11.08 -22.08 5.68
N LYS A 23 -11.76 -22.41 4.58
CA LYS A 23 -12.46 -23.71 4.42
C LYS A 23 -11.58 -24.79 3.83
N ASN A 24 -10.34 -24.45 3.43
CA ASN A 24 -9.40 -25.33 2.73
C ASN A 24 -10.04 -26.03 1.50
N LYS A 25 -10.90 -25.32 0.77
CA LYS A 25 -11.66 -25.82 -0.38
C LYS A 25 -11.64 -24.84 -1.54
N ALA A 26 -11.75 -25.36 -2.76
CA ALA A 26 -12.00 -24.52 -3.93
C ALA A 26 -13.35 -23.81 -3.77
N ARG A 27 -13.42 -22.54 -4.19
CA ARG A 27 -14.67 -21.77 -4.17
C ARG A 27 -15.64 -22.31 -5.22
N SER A 28 -16.93 -22.13 -5.01
CA SER A 28 -17.94 -22.47 -6.01
C SER A 28 -17.75 -21.63 -7.28
N LYS A 29 -18.10 -22.20 -8.44
CA LYS A 29 -17.98 -21.51 -9.75
C LYS A 29 -18.67 -20.14 -9.74
N GLY A 30 -19.88 -20.04 -9.14
CA GLY A 30 -20.62 -18.77 -9.02
C GLY A 30 -19.86 -17.72 -8.21
N THR A 31 -19.26 -18.10 -7.08
CA THR A 31 -18.45 -17.19 -6.26
C THR A 31 -17.20 -16.72 -7.01
N VAL A 32 -16.54 -17.61 -7.75
CA VAL A 32 -15.37 -17.26 -8.58
C VAL A 32 -15.76 -16.26 -9.65
N ILE A 33 -16.84 -16.52 -10.37
CA ILE A 33 -17.35 -15.60 -11.42
C ILE A 33 -17.69 -14.24 -10.79
N ALA A 34 -18.38 -14.21 -9.65
CA ALA A 34 -18.73 -12.96 -8.97
C ALA A 34 -17.48 -12.12 -8.61
N TYR A 35 -16.41 -12.75 -8.12
CA TYR A 35 -15.17 -12.05 -7.84
C TYR A 35 -14.48 -11.51 -9.10
N PHE A 36 -14.46 -12.29 -10.19
CA PHE A 36 -13.89 -11.82 -11.45
C PHE A 36 -14.70 -10.69 -12.08
N VAL A 37 -16.02 -10.75 -12.01
CA VAL A 37 -16.91 -9.67 -12.46
C VAL A 37 -16.69 -8.40 -11.63
N LEU A 38 -16.62 -8.53 -10.31
CA LEU A 38 -16.33 -7.39 -9.42
C LEU A 38 -14.95 -6.78 -9.74
N PHE A 39 -13.95 -7.61 -9.95
CA PHE A 39 -12.61 -7.16 -10.32
C PHE A 39 -12.61 -6.44 -11.68
N ALA A 40 -13.28 -6.99 -12.69
CA ALA A 40 -13.41 -6.38 -14.00
C ALA A 40 -14.17 -5.04 -13.92
N LEU A 41 -15.23 -4.97 -13.11
CA LEU A 41 -16.01 -3.75 -12.89
C LEU A 41 -15.18 -2.66 -12.22
N LEU A 42 -14.34 -3.00 -11.25
CA LEU A 42 -13.45 -2.05 -10.60
C LEU A 42 -12.32 -1.60 -11.54
N MET A 43 -11.69 -2.52 -12.26
CA MET A 43 -10.55 -2.20 -13.12
C MET A 43 -10.98 -1.49 -14.41
N VAL A 44 -11.97 -2.03 -15.11
CA VAL A 44 -12.41 -1.48 -16.39
C VAL A 44 -13.47 -0.39 -16.18
N GLY A 45 -14.45 -0.61 -15.30
CA GLY A 45 -15.54 0.33 -15.07
C GLY A 45 -15.07 1.58 -14.33
N LEU A 46 -14.46 1.43 -13.15
CA LEU A 46 -14.05 2.58 -12.34
C LEU A 46 -12.75 3.22 -12.89
N LEU A 47 -11.65 2.47 -12.92
CA LEU A 47 -10.35 3.02 -13.33
C LEU A 47 -10.32 3.30 -14.84
N GLY A 48 -10.75 2.36 -15.67
CA GLY A 48 -10.84 2.57 -17.12
C GLY A 48 -11.78 3.73 -17.47
N GLY A 49 -12.92 3.85 -16.78
CA GLY A 49 -13.85 4.98 -16.92
C GLY A 49 -13.22 6.32 -16.56
N MET A 50 -12.44 6.39 -15.49
CA MET A 50 -11.70 7.59 -15.10
C MET A 50 -10.68 8.02 -16.18
N PHE A 51 -9.90 7.07 -16.73
CA PHE A 51 -8.96 7.38 -17.80
C PHE A 51 -9.63 7.66 -19.14
N THR A 52 -10.79 7.05 -19.41
CA THR A 52 -11.62 7.43 -20.56
C THR A 52 -12.10 8.88 -20.44
N PHE A 53 -12.60 9.28 -19.27
CA PHE A 53 -13.00 10.66 -19.02
C PHE A 53 -11.84 11.64 -19.19
N LEU A 54 -10.64 11.32 -18.67
CA LEU A 54 -9.44 12.12 -18.86
C LEU A 54 -9.07 12.22 -20.35
N ALA A 55 -9.16 11.12 -21.09
CA ALA A 55 -8.89 11.06 -22.53
C ALA A 55 -9.86 11.94 -23.33
N PHE A 56 -11.14 11.93 -22.97
CA PHE A 56 -12.13 12.85 -23.57
C PHE A 56 -11.85 14.31 -23.24
N THR A 57 -11.43 14.63 -22.03
CA THR A 57 -11.05 15.99 -21.63
C THR A 57 -9.88 16.51 -22.46
N LEU A 58 -8.90 15.65 -22.75
CA LEU A 58 -7.71 15.99 -23.53
C LEU A 58 -7.90 15.84 -25.05
N ARG A 59 -9.08 15.51 -25.55
CA ARG A 59 -9.32 15.37 -27.01
C ARG A 59 -9.06 16.64 -27.80
N SER A 60 -9.20 17.81 -27.18
CA SER A 60 -8.91 19.11 -27.81
C SER A 60 -7.46 19.19 -28.32
N THR A 61 -6.51 18.53 -27.66
CA THR A 61 -5.11 18.47 -28.10
C THR A 61 -4.96 17.72 -29.41
N ILE A 62 -5.77 16.68 -29.66
CA ILE A 62 -5.78 15.92 -30.92
C ILE A 62 -6.32 16.80 -32.05
N VAL A 63 -7.45 17.49 -31.82
CA VAL A 63 -8.08 18.36 -32.80
C VAL A 63 -7.17 19.53 -33.18
N SER A 64 -6.38 20.04 -32.23
CA SER A 64 -5.41 21.14 -32.47
C SER A 64 -4.09 20.68 -33.13
N GLY A 65 -3.96 19.41 -33.56
CA GLY A 65 -2.77 18.88 -34.22
C GLY A 65 -1.63 18.44 -33.29
N TYR A 66 -1.86 18.41 -31.98
CA TYR A 66 -0.90 17.96 -30.97
C TYR A 66 -1.19 16.53 -30.47
N GLY A 67 -1.63 15.62 -31.33
CA GLY A 67 -1.92 14.23 -30.97
C GLY A 67 -0.69 13.48 -30.46
N TRP A 68 0.51 13.81 -30.94
CA TRP A 68 1.77 13.27 -30.41
C TRP A 68 1.94 13.56 -28.90
N PHE A 69 1.54 14.74 -28.46
CA PHE A 69 1.62 15.13 -27.06
C PHE A 69 0.56 14.41 -26.20
N TYR A 70 -0.65 14.22 -26.73
CA TYR A 70 -1.68 13.39 -26.12
C TYR A 70 -1.15 11.98 -25.82
N TYR A 71 -0.52 11.32 -26.81
CA TYR A 71 0.08 10.00 -26.59
C TYR A 71 1.21 10.01 -25.56
N LEU A 72 2.01 11.04 -25.49
CA LEU A 72 3.07 11.17 -24.46
C LEU A 72 2.52 11.24 -23.03
N ILE A 73 1.46 12.02 -22.81
CA ILE A 73 0.81 12.12 -21.50
C ILE A 73 0.32 10.73 -21.07
N PHE A 74 -0.41 10.06 -21.96
CA PHE A 74 -0.94 8.72 -21.64
C PHE A 74 0.13 7.64 -21.59
N ALA A 75 1.22 7.74 -22.35
CA ALA A 75 2.38 6.87 -22.23
C ALA A 75 3.02 7.00 -20.84
N LEU A 76 3.27 8.23 -20.39
CA LEU A 76 3.83 8.48 -19.06
C LEU A 76 2.93 7.95 -17.95
N ALA A 77 1.63 8.22 -18.01
CA ALA A 77 0.65 7.74 -17.03
C ALA A 77 0.57 6.21 -17.03
N ALA A 78 0.52 5.57 -18.21
CA ALA A 78 0.46 4.11 -18.34
C ALA A 78 1.74 3.42 -17.84
N VAL A 79 2.91 4.00 -18.12
CA VAL A 79 4.21 3.49 -17.63
C VAL A 79 4.28 3.65 -16.10
N CYS A 80 3.91 4.80 -15.56
CA CYS A 80 3.88 5.01 -14.12
C CYS A 80 2.96 3.98 -13.43
N ILE A 81 1.69 3.88 -13.81
CA ILE A 81 0.74 2.97 -13.18
C ILE A 81 1.13 1.50 -13.41
N GLY A 82 1.58 1.16 -14.62
CA GLY A 82 2.02 -0.18 -14.96
C GLY A 82 3.26 -0.62 -14.17
N ALA A 83 4.28 0.22 -14.09
CA ALA A 83 5.49 -0.06 -13.34
C ALA A 83 5.19 -0.15 -11.83
N PHE A 84 4.45 0.81 -11.27
CA PHE A 84 4.06 0.82 -9.86
C PHE A 84 3.22 -0.41 -9.49
N GLY A 85 2.26 -0.81 -10.32
CA GLY A 85 1.43 -1.98 -10.07
C GLY A 85 2.19 -3.30 -10.16
N SER A 86 3.24 -3.39 -10.97
CA SER A 86 3.93 -4.64 -11.28
C SER A 86 5.26 -4.85 -10.56
N VAL A 87 6.00 -3.80 -10.14
CA VAL A 87 7.35 -3.90 -9.55
C VAL A 87 7.40 -4.83 -8.32
N PHE A 88 6.47 -4.69 -7.38
CA PHE A 88 6.45 -5.52 -6.18
C PHE A 88 6.11 -6.98 -6.49
N ASN A 89 5.18 -7.21 -7.42
CA ASN A 89 4.84 -8.54 -7.90
C ASN A 89 6.01 -9.18 -8.65
N THR A 90 6.74 -8.38 -9.43
CA THR A 90 7.95 -8.80 -10.14
C THR A 90 9.06 -9.21 -9.18
N PHE A 91 9.34 -8.40 -8.18
CA PHE A 91 10.35 -8.72 -7.17
C PHE A 91 10.01 -9.99 -6.40
N SER A 92 8.78 -10.11 -5.89
CA SER A 92 8.35 -11.28 -5.12
C SER A 92 8.21 -12.54 -6.00
N GLY A 93 7.66 -12.42 -7.19
CA GLY A 93 7.42 -13.54 -8.10
C GLY A 93 8.68 -14.04 -8.81
N LEU A 94 9.60 -13.13 -9.18
CA LEU A 94 10.82 -13.51 -9.90
C LEU A 94 11.92 -14.02 -8.96
N TYR A 95 12.13 -13.37 -7.82
CA TYR A 95 13.32 -13.59 -6.99
C TYR A 95 13.05 -14.20 -5.62
N LEU A 96 11.91 -13.89 -4.97
CA LEU A 96 11.58 -14.37 -3.63
C LEU A 96 10.55 -15.51 -3.61
N SER A 97 10.22 -16.07 -4.75
CA SER A 97 9.23 -17.14 -4.83
C SER A 97 9.68 -18.36 -4.02
N ARG A 98 8.82 -18.82 -3.10
CA ARG A 98 9.10 -19.96 -2.20
C ARG A 98 9.21 -21.31 -2.92
N ASP A 99 8.76 -21.37 -4.16
CA ASP A 99 8.84 -22.56 -5.01
C ASP A 99 10.14 -22.65 -5.82
N ASN A 100 11.06 -21.68 -5.66
CA ASN A 100 12.35 -21.71 -6.36
C ASN A 100 13.13 -23.00 -6.08
N ASP A 101 13.26 -23.38 -4.82
CA ASP A 101 14.02 -24.57 -4.41
C ASP A 101 13.40 -25.83 -4.99
N LEU A 102 12.06 -25.91 -5.00
CA LEU A 102 11.32 -27.04 -5.56
C LEU A 102 11.45 -27.10 -7.08
N LEU A 103 11.25 -25.99 -7.79
CA LEU A 103 11.30 -25.97 -9.25
C LEU A 103 12.73 -26.17 -9.80
N LEU A 104 13.74 -25.65 -9.08
CA LEU A 104 15.15 -25.82 -9.48
C LEU A 104 15.69 -27.23 -9.14
N SER A 105 15.05 -27.97 -8.23
CA SER A 105 15.38 -29.38 -7.96
C SER A 105 14.75 -30.35 -8.96
N MET A 106 13.75 -29.92 -9.72
CA MET A 106 13.11 -30.72 -10.78
C MET A 106 13.93 -30.66 -12.08
N PRO A 107 13.82 -31.68 -12.98
CA PRO A 107 14.48 -31.66 -14.29
C PRO A 107 13.76 -30.70 -15.27
N ILE A 108 13.60 -29.43 -14.87
CA ILE A 108 12.95 -28.38 -15.66
C ILE A 108 14.03 -27.39 -16.12
N PRO A 109 14.12 -27.08 -17.41
CA PRO A 109 15.05 -26.08 -17.89
C PRO A 109 14.79 -24.71 -17.22
N VAL A 110 15.84 -24.09 -16.66
CA VAL A 110 15.78 -22.78 -16.00
C VAL A 110 15.15 -21.71 -16.90
N HIS A 111 15.43 -21.78 -18.21
CA HIS A 111 14.82 -20.92 -19.21
C HIS A 111 13.28 -21.02 -19.21
N SER A 112 12.69 -22.21 -19.10
CA SER A 112 11.24 -22.39 -19.05
C SER A 112 10.61 -21.79 -17.79
N ILE A 113 11.31 -21.88 -16.65
CA ILE A 113 10.89 -21.24 -15.40
C ILE A 113 10.91 -19.71 -15.55
N MET A 114 11.99 -19.16 -16.11
CA MET A 114 12.15 -17.73 -16.31
C MET A 114 11.14 -17.16 -17.29
N VAL A 115 10.91 -17.83 -18.44
CA VAL A 115 9.90 -17.42 -19.44
C VAL A 115 8.50 -17.39 -18.82
N SER A 116 8.10 -18.42 -18.08
CA SER A 116 6.78 -18.47 -17.48
C SER A 116 6.56 -17.33 -16.47
N ARG A 117 7.59 -16.97 -15.71
CA ARG A 117 7.54 -15.84 -14.76
C ARG A 117 7.50 -14.49 -15.44
N LEU A 118 8.33 -14.28 -16.47
CA LEU A 118 8.31 -13.04 -17.26
C LEU A 118 6.98 -12.84 -17.96
N LEU A 119 6.40 -13.92 -18.50
CA LEU A 119 5.08 -13.83 -19.12
C LEU A 119 3.99 -13.45 -18.11
N THR A 120 4.10 -13.94 -16.88
CA THR A 120 3.21 -13.55 -15.79
C THR A 120 3.35 -12.07 -15.41
N VAL A 121 4.60 -11.57 -15.32
CA VAL A 121 4.88 -10.14 -15.07
C VAL A 121 4.37 -9.28 -16.22
N PHE A 122 4.54 -9.74 -17.47
CA PHE A 122 4.00 -9.06 -18.66
C PHE A 122 2.47 -8.94 -18.61
N LEU A 123 1.77 -10.02 -18.29
CA LEU A 123 0.31 -10.02 -18.19
C LEU A 123 -0.18 -9.07 -17.09
N MET A 124 0.51 -9.04 -15.94
CA MET A 124 0.21 -8.08 -14.88
C MET A 124 0.51 -6.64 -15.29
N GLY A 125 1.66 -6.41 -15.93
CA GLY A 125 2.03 -5.11 -16.47
C GLY A 125 1.03 -4.60 -17.51
N LEU A 126 0.61 -5.47 -18.44
CA LEU A 126 -0.41 -5.19 -19.43
C LEU A 126 -1.77 -4.86 -18.80
N MET A 127 -2.16 -5.58 -17.74
CA MET A 127 -3.40 -5.33 -17.02
C MET A 127 -3.42 -3.91 -16.42
N TYR A 128 -2.33 -3.50 -15.75
CA TYR A 128 -2.25 -2.17 -15.14
C TYR A 128 -2.06 -1.05 -16.15
N SER A 129 -1.15 -1.20 -17.11
CA SER A 129 -0.92 -0.18 -18.15
C SER A 129 -2.05 -0.12 -19.16
N GLY A 130 -2.70 -1.24 -19.44
CA GLY A 130 -3.82 -1.34 -20.39
C GLY A 130 -5.06 -0.56 -19.95
N VAL A 131 -5.32 -0.47 -18.66
CA VAL A 131 -6.42 0.35 -18.12
C VAL A 131 -6.28 1.84 -18.50
N VAL A 132 -5.06 2.30 -18.75
CA VAL A 132 -4.76 3.67 -19.20
C VAL A 132 -4.62 3.75 -20.70
N SER A 133 -3.80 2.87 -21.29
CA SER A 133 -3.42 2.96 -22.70
C SER A 133 -4.54 2.55 -23.67
N ILE A 134 -5.40 1.59 -23.29
CA ILE A 134 -6.50 1.15 -24.17
C ILE A 134 -7.56 2.26 -24.32
N PRO A 135 -8.10 2.88 -23.26
CA PRO A 135 -9.02 4.01 -23.41
C PRO A 135 -8.41 5.17 -24.20
N ALA A 136 -7.14 5.50 -23.94
CA ALA A 136 -6.46 6.56 -24.69
C ALA A 136 -6.39 6.25 -26.19
N ALA A 137 -6.02 5.04 -26.56
CA ALA A 137 -5.98 4.60 -27.96
C ALA A 137 -7.36 4.66 -28.64
N ILE A 138 -8.41 4.22 -27.94
CA ILE A 138 -9.79 4.25 -28.46
C ILE A 138 -10.25 5.68 -28.70
N VAL A 139 -10.06 6.58 -27.72
CA VAL A 139 -10.47 8.00 -27.85
C VAL A 139 -9.68 8.69 -28.95
N TYR A 140 -8.39 8.39 -29.11
CA TYR A 140 -7.59 8.92 -30.22
C TYR A 140 -8.17 8.52 -31.57
N LEU A 141 -8.41 7.22 -31.80
CA LEU A 141 -8.98 6.71 -33.07
C LEU A 141 -10.37 7.29 -33.34
N ALA A 142 -11.19 7.47 -32.30
CA ALA A 142 -12.52 8.08 -32.45
C ALA A 142 -12.46 9.58 -32.78
N THR A 143 -11.39 10.28 -32.42
CA THR A 143 -11.26 11.73 -32.61
C THR A 143 -10.48 12.08 -33.87
N ALA A 144 -9.33 11.43 -34.12
CA ALA A 144 -8.45 11.69 -35.27
C ALA A 144 -8.96 11.08 -36.58
N GLY A 145 -9.92 10.16 -36.49
CA GLY A 145 -10.42 9.39 -37.63
C GLY A 145 -9.68 8.07 -37.84
N PHE A 146 -10.36 7.15 -38.49
CA PHE A 146 -9.86 5.80 -38.70
C PHE A 146 -8.95 5.73 -39.93
N SER A 147 -7.64 5.51 -39.71
CA SER A 147 -6.69 5.19 -40.74
C SER A 147 -5.93 3.90 -40.39
N ALA A 148 -5.45 3.15 -41.36
CA ALA A 148 -4.70 1.92 -41.11
C ALA A 148 -3.40 2.18 -40.34
N SER A 149 -2.72 3.28 -40.61
CA SER A 149 -1.51 3.70 -39.88
C SER A 149 -1.80 4.11 -38.43
N ALA A 150 -2.88 4.87 -38.19
CA ALA A 150 -3.30 5.25 -36.83
C ALA A 150 -3.73 4.03 -36.01
N LEU A 151 -4.43 3.06 -36.63
CA LEU A 151 -4.78 1.81 -35.97
C LEU A 151 -3.52 1.01 -35.59
N LEU A 152 -2.55 0.90 -36.49
CA LEU A 152 -1.28 0.24 -36.22
C LEU A 152 -0.54 0.94 -35.08
N GLY A 153 -0.47 2.29 -35.10
CA GLY A 153 0.11 3.11 -34.03
C GLY A 153 -0.56 2.86 -32.68
N ALA A 154 -1.90 2.85 -32.65
CA ALA A 154 -2.68 2.64 -31.44
C ALA A 154 -2.49 1.22 -30.84
N VAL A 155 -2.47 0.17 -31.68
CA VAL A 155 -2.22 -1.20 -31.23
C VAL A 155 -0.79 -1.37 -30.71
N LEU A 156 0.19 -0.83 -31.44
CA LEU A 156 1.59 -0.87 -31.01
C LEU A 156 1.83 0.01 -29.79
N PHE A 157 1.11 1.11 -29.60
CA PHE A 157 1.13 1.90 -28.37
C PHE A 157 0.85 1.03 -27.14
N VAL A 158 -0.26 0.30 -27.13
CA VAL A 158 -0.62 -0.57 -26.01
C VAL A 158 0.42 -1.68 -25.80
N ALA A 159 0.87 -2.32 -26.87
CA ALA A 159 1.83 -3.41 -26.81
C ALA A 159 3.22 -2.95 -26.36
N LEU A 160 3.75 -1.87 -26.91
CA LEU A 160 5.09 -1.36 -26.59
C LEU A 160 5.15 -0.78 -25.18
N ILE A 161 4.09 -0.10 -24.73
CA ILE A 161 3.99 0.35 -23.34
C ILE A 161 4.02 -0.85 -22.38
N ALA A 162 3.27 -1.93 -22.67
CA ALA A 162 3.29 -3.13 -21.83
C ALA A 162 4.67 -3.80 -21.77
N VAL A 163 5.38 -3.88 -22.90
CA VAL A 163 6.76 -4.39 -22.95
C VAL A 163 7.73 -3.45 -22.20
N PHE A 164 7.59 -2.16 -22.37
CA PHE A 164 8.42 -1.18 -21.64
C PHE A 164 8.19 -1.25 -20.12
N VAL A 165 6.94 -1.38 -19.67
CA VAL A 165 6.57 -1.63 -18.27
C VAL A 165 7.20 -2.92 -17.76
N LEU A 166 7.19 -4.01 -18.55
CA LEU A 166 7.88 -5.24 -18.19
C LEU A 166 9.38 -5.01 -17.97
N VAL A 167 10.05 -4.34 -18.94
CA VAL A 167 11.48 -4.00 -18.84
C VAL A 167 11.77 -3.20 -17.59
N LEU A 168 11.03 -2.12 -17.35
CA LEU A 168 11.21 -1.25 -16.20
C LEU A 168 10.97 -1.99 -14.87
N SER A 169 9.92 -2.79 -14.79
CA SER A 169 9.60 -3.60 -13.61
C SER A 169 10.66 -4.65 -13.31
N CYS A 170 11.22 -5.28 -14.34
CA CYS A 170 12.31 -6.24 -14.20
C CYS A 170 13.61 -5.56 -13.72
N LEU A 171 13.97 -4.41 -14.28
CA LEU A 171 15.17 -3.66 -13.89
C LEU A 171 15.04 -3.12 -12.45
N LEU A 172 13.92 -2.54 -12.10
CA LEU A 172 13.65 -2.08 -10.73
C LEU A 172 13.60 -3.26 -9.75
N GLY A 173 12.93 -4.35 -10.11
CA GLY A 173 12.89 -5.58 -9.32
C GLY A 173 14.29 -6.19 -9.12
N TYR A 174 15.14 -6.18 -10.16
CA TYR A 174 16.54 -6.59 -10.07
C TYR A 174 17.34 -5.70 -9.12
N GLY A 175 17.19 -4.37 -9.23
CA GLY A 175 17.83 -3.41 -8.34
C GLY A 175 17.46 -3.66 -6.88
N VAL A 176 16.17 -3.80 -6.59
CA VAL A 176 15.64 -4.13 -5.25
C VAL A 176 16.17 -5.47 -4.76
N ALA A 177 16.20 -6.52 -5.60
CA ALA A 177 16.73 -7.83 -5.25
C ALA A 177 18.20 -7.79 -4.87
N ARG A 178 19.03 -7.12 -5.69
CA ARG A 178 20.47 -6.99 -5.45
C ARG A 178 20.78 -6.18 -4.19
N LEU A 179 20.01 -5.13 -3.94
CA LEU A 179 20.13 -4.31 -2.74
C LEU A 179 19.68 -5.09 -1.49
N SER A 180 18.61 -5.85 -1.58
CA SER A 180 18.09 -6.71 -0.51
C SER A 180 19.10 -7.75 -0.04
N LEU A 181 19.98 -8.28 -0.93
CA LEU A 181 21.04 -9.21 -0.56
C LEU A 181 22.15 -8.59 0.28
N LYS A 182 22.36 -7.27 0.18
CA LYS A 182 23.38 -6.52 0.94
C LYS A 182 22.88 -6.06 2.31
N LEU A 183 21.58 -6.11 2.56
CA LEU A 183 20.98 -5.50 3.73
C LEU A 183 20.74 -6.50 4.85
N LYS A 184 21.12 -6.12 6.06
CA LYS A 184 21.06 -6.96 7.27
C LYS A 184 19.61 -7.18 7.75
N ASN A 185 18.70 -6.24 7.51
CA ASN A 185 17.31 -6.26 7.96
C ASN A 185 16.36 -6.08 6.76
N LYS A 186 16.12 -7.18 6.04
CA LYS A 186 15.36 -7.19 4.77
C LYS A 186 13.96 -6.58 4.89
N SER A 187 13.24 -6.90 5.97
CA SER A 187 11.86 -6.44 6.18
C SER A 187 11.78 -4.93 6.37
N PHE A 188 12.64 -4.35 7.19
CA PHE A 188 12.67 -2.92 7.46
C PHE A 188 13.02 -2.10 6.21
N MET A 189 13.99 -2.58 5.43
CA MET A 189 14.37 -1.91 4.18
C MET A 189 13.28 -2.00 3.11
N THR A 190 12.55 -3.12 3.04
CA THR A 190 11.38 -3.22 2.15
C THR A 190 10.34 -2.17 2.49
N VAL A 191 10.11 -1.91 3.77
CA VAL A 191 9.18 -0.87 4.23
C VAL A 191 9.67 0.52 3.83
N ILE A 192 10.95 0.85 4.06
CA ILE A 192 11.52 2.15 3.67
C ILE A 192 11.39 2.37 2.16
N PHE A 193 11.72 1.37 1.34
CA PHE A 193 11.58 1.49 -0.12
C PHE A 193 10.12 1.63 -0.55
N ALA A 194 9.19 0.90 0.06
CA ALA A 194 7.77 1.04 -0.23
C ALA A 194 7.27 2.46 0.10
N LEU A 195 7.67 3.01 1.24
CA LEU A 195 7.28 4.37 1.66
C LEU A 195 7.93 5.45 0.80
N LEU A 196 9.22 5.31 0.48
CA LEU A 196 9.91 6.22 -0.44
C LEU A 196 9.22 6.23 -1.81
N PHE A 197 8.86 5.06 -2.29
CA PHE A 197 8.16 4.88 -3.54
C PHE A 197 6.77 5.55 -3.51
N ILE A 198 5.99 5.36 -2.45
CA ILE A 198 4.71 6.03 -2.24
C ILE A 198 4.90 7.57 -2.20
N ALA A 199 5.92 8.04 -1.49
CA ALA A 199 6.22 9.48 -1.41
C ALA A 199 6.57 10.07 -2.78
N ILE A 200 7.42 9.40 -3.56
CA ILE A 200 7.77 9.81 -4.94
C ILE A 200 6.52 9.80 -5.83
N TYR A 201 5.68 8.76 -5.70
CA TYR A 201 4.43 8.68 -6.46
C TYR A 201 3.52 9.87 -6.18
N TYR A 202 3.22 10.17 -4.92
CA TYR A 202 2.37 11.32 -4.57
C TYR A 202 2.99 12.65 -4.97
N PHE A 203 4.30 12.81 -4.80
CA PHE A 203 5.01 14.02 -5.26
C PHE A 203 4.87 14.20 -6.78
N ALA A 204 5.11 13.14 -7.55
CA ALA A 204 4.93 13.15 -9.00
C ALA A 204 3.47 13.40 -9.40
N TYR A 205 2.51 12.78 -8.69
CA TYR A 205 1.08 12.97 -8.93
C TYR A 205 0.64 14.43 -8.74
N PHE A 206 1.01 15.05 -7.62
CA PHE A 206 0.66 16.46 -7.36
C PHE A 206 1.35 17.43 -8.32
N LYS A 207 2.62 17.14 -8.66
CA LYS A 207 3.34 17.95 -9.65
C LYS A 207 2.81 17.73 -11.07
N ALA A 208 2.46 16.51 -11.44
CA ALA A 208 1.89 16.21 -12.75
C ALA A 208 0.55 16.91 -12.98
N GLY A 209 -0.31 17.01 -11.96
CA GLY A 209 -1.61 17.69 -12.09
C GLY A 209 -1.48 19.18 -12.44
N SER A 210 -0.61 19.92 -11.75
CA SER A 210 -0.34 21.33 -12.06
C SER A 210 0.39 21.49 -13.40
N PHE A 211 1.35 20.64 -13.68
CA PHE A 211 2.13 20.66 -14.91
C PHE A 211 1.29 20.33 -16.16
N ILE A 212 0.42 19.31 -16.08
CA ILE A 212 -0.50 18.98 -17.19
C ILE A 212 -1.49 20.13 -17.43
N GLY A 213 -2.05 20.75 -16.38
CA GLY A 213 -2.95 21.88 -16.52
C GLY A 213 -2.28 23.09 -17.20
N GLU A 214 -1.05 23.40 -16.83
CA GLU A 214 -0.25 24.49 -17.41
C GLU A 214 0.13 24.20 -18.87
N ILE A 215 0.53 22.97 -19.18
CA ILE A 215 0.85 22.55 -20.54
C ILE A 215 -0.39 22.57 -21.44
N VAL A 216 -1.55 22.06 -20.96
CA VAL A 216 -2.78 22.07 -21.75
C VAL A 216 -3.25 23.50 -22.04
N ALA A 217 -3.08 24.42 -21.08
CA ALA A 217 -3.42 25.84 -21.28
C ALA A 217 -2.51 26.53 -22.29
N ASN A 218 -1.24 26.13 -22.39
CA ASN A 218 -0.22 26.75 -23.24
C ASN A 218 0.35 25.80 -24.30
N ILE A 219 -0.44 24.84 -24.77
CA ILE A 219 0.02 23.74 -25.62
C ILE A 219 0.69 24.21 -26.93
N ALA A 220 0.23 25.33 -27.51
CA ALA A 220 0.80 25.90 -28.72
C ALA A 220 2.23 26.46 -28.49
N LEU A 221 2.47 27.11 -27.35
CA LEU A 221 3.78 27.63 -26.97
C LEU A 221 4.76 26.52 -26.63
N TYR A 222 4.35 25.58 -25.76
CA TYR A 222 5.21 24.47 -25.33
C TYR A 222 5.39 23.41 -26.43
N GLY A 223 4.44 23.26 -27.34
CA GLY A 223 4.53 22.29 -28.44
C GLY A 223 5.68 22.62 -29.40
N GLU A 224 5.84 23.87 -29.79
CA GLU A 224 6.94 24.33 -30.65
C GLU A 224 8.29 24.27 -29.90
N ASP A 225 8.33 24.73 -28.65
CA ASP A 225 9.53 24.71 -27.83
C ASP A 225 9.99 23.26 -27.53
N LEU A 226 9.07 22.32 -27.25
CA LEU A 226 9.39 20.93 -26.99
C LEU A 226 9.84 20.19 -28.25
N HIS A 227 9.26 20.53 -29.40
CA HIS A 227 9.70 20.01 -30.70
C HIS A 227 11.16 20.38 -31.00
N ALA A 228 11.52 21.65 -30.73
CA ALA A 228 12.89 22.13 -30.91
C ALA A 228 13.87 21.60 -29.87
N ALA A 229 13.44 21.52 -28.58
CA ALA A 229 14.31 21.15 -27.46
C ALA A 229 14.48 19.64 -27.30
N ALA A 230 13.48 18.83 -27.68
CA ALA A 230 13.47 17.38 -27.43
C ALA A 230 12.93 16.56 -28.61
N PRO A 231 13.65 16.52 -29.77
CA PRO A 231 13.18 15.84 -30.98
C PRO A 231 12.93 14.35 -30.79
N LEU A 232 13.63 13.68 -29.84
CA LEU A 232 13.37 12.27 -29.50
C LEU A 232 12.01 12.08 -28.86
N VAL A 233 11.60 12.98 -27.96
CA VAL A 233 10.30 12.92 -27.28
C VAL A 233 9.17 13.16 -28.26
N PHE A 234 9.34 14.14 -29.13
CA PHE A 234 8.43 14.39 -30.25
C PHE A 234 8.29 13.16 -31.17
N GLY A 235 9.43 12.53 -31.55
CA GLY A 235 9.44 11.33 -32.37
C GLY A 235 8.70 10.15 -31.74
N ILE A 236 8.80 9.98 -30.40
CA ILE A 236 8.03 8.94 -29.68
C ILE A 236 6.53 9.18 -29.78
N GLY A 237 6.08 10.43 -29.61
CA GLY A 237 4.66 10.78 -29.74
C GLY A 237 4.14 10.55 -31.16
N ARG A 238 4.86 11.01 -32.19
CA ARG A 238 4.54 10.83 -33.61
C ARG A 238 4.47 9.37 -34.05
N ALA A 239 5.29 8.52 -33.44
CA ALA A 239 5.24 7.06 -33.67
C ALA A 239 3.84 6.52 -33.42
N PHE A 240 3.18 6.94 -32.35
CA PHE A 240 1.86 6.42 -31.99
C PHE A 240 0.70 7.09 -32.72
N GLU A 241 0.93 8.23 -33.38
CA GLU A 241 -0.02 8.81 -34.34
C GLU A 241 -0.12 8.01 -35.65
N GLY A 242 0.87 7.17 -35.93
CA GLY A 242 0.91 6.31 -37.10
C GLY A 242 2.01 6.64 -38.09
N ASP A 243 2.98 7.46 -37.72
CA ASP A 243 4.17 7.71 -38.55
C ASP A 243 5.09 6.47 -38.54
N LEU A 244 5.23 5.82 -39.69
CA LEU A 244 5.87 4.51 -39.78
C LEU A 244 7.35 4.51 -39.41
N LEU A 245 8.11 5.54 -39.78
CA LEU A 245 9.55 5.61 -39.47
C LEU A 245 9.82 5.77 -37.96
N PRO A 246 9.21 6.77 -37.26
CA PRO A 246 9.31 6.85 -35.81
C PRO A 246 8.79 5.59 -35.11
N LEU A 247 7.71 4.99 -35.58
CA LEU A 247 7.14 3.76 -35.01
C LEU A 247 8.11 2.58 -35.09
N LEU A 248 8.80 2.42 -36.23
CA LEU A 248 9.84 1.41 -36.39
C LEU A 248 11.00 1.63 -35.41
N LEU A 249 11.47 2.89 -35.29
CA LEU A 249 12.58 3.23 -34.40
C LEU A 249 12.23 2.97 -32.93
N VAL A 250 11.03 3.37 -32.48
CA VAL A 250 10.56 3.13 -31.11
C VAL A 250 10.41 1.63 -30.85
N THR A 251 9.88 0.87 -31.83
CA THR A 251 9.74 -0.59 -31.72
C THR A 251 11.11 -1.26 -31.58
N LEU A 252 12.09 -0.88 -32.39
CA LEU A 252 13.45 -1.40 -32.31
C LEU A 252 14.13 -1.02 -30.98
N ALA A 253 13.94 0.20 -30.49
CA ALA A 253 14.48 0.65 -29.22
C ALA A 253 13.90 -0.16 -28.04
N VAL A 254 12.59 -0.36 -28.01
CA VAL A 254 11.93 -1.16 -26.95
C VAL A 254 12.34 -2.62 -27.04
N ALA A 255 12.45 -3.17 -28.25
CA ALA A 255 12.93 -4.55 -28.49
C ALA A 255 14.40 -4.71 -28.01
N ALA A 256 15.27 -3.75 -28.30
CA ALA A 256 16.65 -3.75 -27.83
C ALA A 256 16.75 -3.69 -26.29
N LEU A 257 15.94 -2.83 -25.66
CA LEU A 257 15.85 -2.75 -24.19
C LEU A 257 15.34 -4.06 -23.58
N PHE A 258 14.36 -4.69 -24.21
CA PHE A 258 13.88 -5.99 -23.77
C PHE A 258 14.95 -7.08 -23.93
N ALA A 259 15.65 -7.14 -25.05
CA ALA A 259 16.75 -8.08 -25.28
C ALA A 259 17.88 -7.89 -24.26
N LEU A 260 18.25 -6.65 -23.96
CA LEU A 260 19.24 -6.32 -22.94
C LEU A 260 18.79 -6.79 -21.54
N THR A 261 17.54 -6.51 -21.20
CA THR A 261 16.95 -6.95 -19.92
C THR A 261 16.91 -8.46 -19.80
N TRP A 262 16.51 -9.15 -20.88
CA TRP A 262 16.54 -10.60 -20.97
C TRP A 262 17.97 -11.15 -20.74
N TYR A 263 18.96 -10.55 -21.38
CA TYR A 263 20.37 -10.94 -21.24
C TYR A 263 20.85 -10.79 -19.78
N ILE A 264 20.56 -9.66 -19.16
CA ILE A 264 20.91 -9.40 -17.75
C ILE A 264 20.24 -10.42 -16.82
N LEU A 265 18.94 -10.64 -17.02
CA LEU A 265 18.15 -11.57 -16.20
C LEU A 265 18.60 -13.01 -16.36
N SER A 266 18.84 -13.48 -17.58
CA SER A 266 19.24 -14.86 -17.86
C SER A 266 20.58 -15.21 -17.18
N ARG A 267 21.49 -14.25 -17.07
CA ARG A 267 22.79 -14.45 -16.38
C ARG A 267 22.72 -14.30 -14.87
N SER A 268 21.79 -13.48 -14.37
CA SER A 268 21.72 -13.15 -12.94
C SER A 268 20.67 -13.94 -12.17
N PHE A 269 19.67 -14.51 -12.86
CA PHE A 269 18.52 -15.17 -12.24
C PHE A 269 18.93 -16.28 -11.26
N LEU A 270 19.71 -17.27 -11.70
CA LEU A 270 20.19 -18.35 -10.83
C LEU A 270 20.96 -17.82 -9.64
N LYS A 271 21.88 -16.88 -9.86
CA LYS A 271 22.71 -16.31 -8.81
C LYS A 271 21.91 -15.59 -7.72
N ILE A 272 20.78 -14.99 -8.08
CA ILE A 272 19.90 -14.30 -7.13
C ILE A 272 18.90 -15.27 -6.51
N ALA A 273 18.28 -16.15 -7.31
CA ALA A 273 17.29 -17.10 -6.86
C ALA A 273 17.85 -18.15 -5.88
N THR A 274 19.14 -18.52 -6.05
CA THR A 274 19.84 -19.45 -5.16
C THR A 274 20.71 -18.75 -4.10
N ALA A 275 20.81 -17.42 -4.14
CA ALA A 275 21.53 -16.67 -3.12
C ALA A 275 20.78 -16.79 -1.78
N THR A 276 21.13 -17.78 -1.00
CA THR A 276 20.92 -17.74 0.45
C THR A 276 21.58 -16.47 0.94
N GLY A 277 20.77 -15.52 1.45
CA GLY A 277 21.33 -14.26 1.96
C GLY A 277 22.51 -14.59 2.86
N LYS A 278 23.61 -13.85 2.71
CA LYS A 278 24.79 -14.02 3.56
C LYS A 278 24.32 -14.04 5.00
N THR A 279 24.14 -15.22 5.55
CA THR A 279 24.18 -15.39 6.99
C THR A 279 25.60 -15.02 7.36
N ASP A 280 25.79 -13.79 7.86
CA ASP A 280 27.01 -13.46 8.54
C ASP A 280 27.30 -14.64 9.45
N ARG A 281 28.44 -15.29 9.28
CA ARG A 281 28.93 -16.24 10.26
C ARG A 281 28.99 -15.48 11.57
N LYS A 282 27.90 -15.58 12.35
CA LYS A 282 27.89 -15.03 13.69
C LYS A 282 28.94 -15.81 14.46
N VAL A 283 30.11 -15.20 14.59
CA VAL A 283 31.09 -15.69 15.54
C VAL A 283 30.37 -15.68 16.88
N TYR A 284 30.16 -16.87 17.43
CA TYR A 284 29.58 -17.01 18.76
C TYR A 284 30.42 -16.20 19.73
N ARG A 285 29.86 -15.14 20.25
CA ARG A 285 30.42 -14.40 21.38
C ARG A 285 29.58 -14.77 22.58
N GLU A 286 30.19 -15.37 23.54
CA GLU A 286 29.59 -15.65 24.82
C GLU A 286 29.14 -14.33 25.46
N THR A 287 27.84 -14.07 25.41
CA THR A 287 27.23 -12.91 26.04
C THR A 287 26.49 -13.37 27.28
N ARG A 288 26.81 -12.81 28.43
CA ARG A 288 26.05 -13.06 29.67
C ARG A 288 24.57 -12.73 29.41
N ALA A 289 23.71 -13.73 29.54
CA ALA A 289 22.27 -13.56 29.40
C ALA A 289 21.78 -12.61 30.50
N LYS A 290 21.32 -11.41 30.09
CA LYS A 290 20.67 -10.47 31.03
C LYS A 290 19.28 -11.02 31.34
N ARG A 291 18.98 -11.24 32.63
CA ARG A 291 17.61 -11.58 33.08
C ARG A 291 16.66 -10.45 32.71
N LYS A 292 15.65 -10.75 31.91
CA LYS A 292 14.55 -9.84 31.58
C LYS A 292 13.31 -10.28 32.36
N SER A 293 12.44 -9.31 32.70
CA SER A 293 11.12 -9.68 33.22
C SER A 293 10.31 -10.43 32.16
N ALA A 294 9.38 -11.29 32.57
CA ALA A 294 8.52 -12.04 31.65
C ALA A 294 7.81 -11.11 30.64
N PHE A 295 7.27 -9.99 31.10
CA PHE A 295 6.67 -8.97 30.23
C PHE A 295 7.66 -8.42 29.20
N SER A 296 8.86 -8.01 29.61
CA SER A 296 9.86 -7.46 28.69
C SER A 296 10.35 -8.49 27.66
N ALA A 297 10.43 -9.77 28.05
CA ALA A 297 10.79 -10.85 27.14
C ALA A 297 9.69 -11.09 26.08
N MET A 298 8.43 -11.15 26.52
CA MET A 298 7.28 -11.30 25.64
C MET A 298 7.10 -10.10 24.72
N LEU A 299 7.26 -8.87 25.24
CA LEU A 299 7.22 -7.65 24.45
C LEU A 299 8.31 -7.63 23.37
N GLY A 300 9.54 -8.03 23.73
CA GLY A 300 10.64 -8.16 22.76
C GLY A 300 10.35 -9.18 21.67
N LYS A 301 9.70 -10.32 22.01
CA LYS A 301 9.24 -11.31 21.04
C LYS A 301 8.22 -10.72 20.06
N GLU A 302 7.19 -10.04 20.57
CA GLU A 302 6.14 -9.44 19.73
C GLU A 302 6.70 -8.31 18.86
N PHE A 303 7.58 -7.47 19.41
CA PHE A 303 8.27 -6.43 18.65
C PHE A 303 9.17 -7.01 17.55
N GLY A 304 9.90 -8.09 17.85
CA GLY A 304 10.69 -8.82 16.85
C GLY A 304 9.83 -9.42 15.73
N ARG A 305 8.61 -9.91 16.05
CA ARG A 305 7.65 -10.39 15.05
C ARG A 305 7.16 -9.24 14.16
N PHE A 306 6.83 -8.10 14.75
CA PHE A 306 6.38 -6.91 14.01
C PHE A 306 7.47 -6.42 13.05
N THR A 307 8.68 -6.20 13.53
CA THR A 307 9.81 -5.72 12.71
C THR A 307 10.37 -6.77 11.74
N GLY A 308 10.08 -8.03 11.98
CA GLY A 308 10.48 -9.15 11.11
C GLY A 308 9.60 -9.32 9.87
N SER A 309 8.40 -8.76 9.83
CA SER A 309 7.47 -8.87 8.72
C SER A 309 7.18 -7.51 8.09
N ALA A 310 7.63 -7.31 6.83
CA ALA A 310 7.34 -6.09 6.07
C ALA A 310 5.83 -5.89 5.86
N ASN A 311 5.10 -6.97 5.60
CA ASN A 311 3.65 -6.93 5.43
C ASN A 311 2.95 -6.47 6.71
N TYR A 312 3.39 -6.93 7.86
CA TYR A 312 2.81 -6.54 9.15
C TYR A 312 3.08 -5.07 9.45
N MET A 313 4.32 -4.60 9.23
CA MET A 313 4.68 -3.19 9.41
C MET A 313 3.87 -2.27 8.48
N LEU A 314 3.77 -2.57 7.18
CA LEU A 314 3.09 -1.72 6.20
C LEU A 314 1.57 -1.69 6.35
N ASN A 315 0.95 -2.81 6.71
CA ASN A 315 -0.52 -2.87 6.76
C ASN A 315 -1.10 -2.51 8.14
N CYS A 316 -0.36 -2.77 9.22
CA CYS A 316 -0.87 -2.54 10.59
C CYS A 316 -0.10 -1.46 11.36
N GLY A 317 0.97 -0.90 10.79
CA GLY A 317 1.84 0.05 11.48
C GLY A 317 2.08 1.36 10.74
N LEU A 318 1.38 1.61 9.65
CA LEU A 318 1.58 2.80 8.80
C LEU A 318 1.34 4.11 9.57
N GLY A 319 0.35 4.14 10.44
CA GLY A 319 0.04 5.29 11.29
C GLY A 319 1.20 5.71 12.19
N THR A 320 2.10 4.78 12.56
CA THR A 320 3.30 5.11 13.37
C THR A 320 4.20 6.13 12.68
N LEU A 321 4.26 6.12 11.35
CA LEU A 321 5.00 7.08 10.55
C LEU A 321 4.16 8.31 10.19
N LEU A 322 2.89 8.11 9.90
CA LEU A 322 1.99 9.19 9.50
C LEU A 322 1.70 10.16 10.64
N LEU A 323 1.65 9.70 11.89
CA LEU A 323 1.40 10.56 13.06
C LEU A 323 2.46 11.66 13.23
N PRO A 324 3.78 11.38 13.30
CA PRO A 324 4.77 12.44 13.39
C PRO A 324 4.81 13.31 12.11
N ILE A 325 4.60 12.73 10.92
CA ILE A 325 4.53 13.50 9.68
C ILE A 325 3.34 14.47 9.71
N SER A 326 2.16 14.02 10.12
CA SER A 326 0.97 14.88 10.25
C SER A 326 1.18 15.98 11.28
N GLY A 327 1.85 15.69 12.40
CA GLY A 327 2.23 16.69 13.39
C GLY A 327 3.12 17.78 12.80
N VAL A 328 4.18 17.40 12.11
CA VAL A 328 5.08 18.35 11.44
C VAL A 328 4.34 19.16 10.35
N LEU A 329 3.49 18.53 9.56
CA LEU A 329 2.68 19.23 8.54
C LEU A 329 1.74 20.25 9.16
N LEU A 330 1.12 19.92 10.32
CA LEU A 330 0.28 20.86 11.07
C LEU A 330 1.09 22.05 11.60
N LEU A 331 2.32 21.86 12.02
CA LEU A 331 3.19 22.98 12.42
C LEU A 331 3.56 23.88 11.23
N LEU A 332 3.84 23.29 10.05
CA LEU A 332 4.30 24.03 8.88
C LEU A 332 3.15 24.71 8.10
N ARG A 333 1.98 24.11 8.05
CA ARG A 333 0.84 24.50 7.22
C ARG A 333 -0.48 24.58 8.00
N GLY A 334 -0.44 24.59 9.32
CA GLY A 334 -1.62 24.54 10.18
C GLY A 334 -2.62 25.68 9.90
N GLY A 335 -2.15 26.88 9.66
CA GLY A 335 -3.01 28.01 9.32
C GLY A 335 -3.78 27.82 8.00
N VAL A 336 -3.14 27.23 6.98
CA VAL A 336 -3.80 26.91 5.69
C VAL A 336 -4.82 25.78 5.88
N ILE A 337 -4.45 24.75 6.62
CA ILE A 337 -5.34 23.60 6.90
C ILE A 337 -6.55 24.06 7.72
N ALA A 338 -6.32 24.89 8.75
CA ALA A 338 -7.39 25.46 9.55
C ALA A 338 -8.34 26.30 8.70
N GLY A 339 -7.83 27.23 7.90
CA GLY A 339 -8.65 28.07 7.02
C GLY A 339 -9.44 27.25 5.98
N THR A 340 -8.86 26.18 5.44
CA THR A 340 -9.59 25.29 4.52
C THR A 340 -10.71 24.53 5.25
N LEU A 341 -10.47 24.04 6.46
CA LEU A 341 -11.49 23.36 7.26
C LEU A 341 -12.61 24.32 7.68
N GLU A 342 -12.26 25.57 8.05
CA GLU A 342 -13.23 26.62 8.37
C GLU A 342 -14.14 26.94 7.20
N SER A 343 -13.59 27.04 5.98
CA SER A 343 -14.38 27.31 4.78
C SER A 343 -15.35 26.19 4.40
N VAL A 344 -15.03 24.92 4.75
CA VAL A 344 -15.85 23.75 4.44
C VAL A 344 -16.91 23.48 5.51
N PHE A 345 -16.59 23.70 6.78
CA PHE A 345 -17.42 23.25 7.92
C PHE A 345 -18.07 24.37 8.72
N GLU A 346 -17.87 25.65 8.38
CA GLU A 346 -18.37 26.81 9.16
C GLU A 346 -18.07 26.66 10.67
N THR A 347 -16.80 26.52 11.06
CA THR A 347 -16.35 25.88 12.30
C THR A 347 -16.11 26.82 13.48
N ASP A 348 -16.99 27.73 13.81
CA ASP A 348 -16.81 28.55 15.02
C ASP A 348 -16.64 27.67 16.28
N GLY A 349 -15.40 27.63 16.84
CA GLY A 349 -15.06 26.90 18.06
C GLY A 349 -14.95 25.38 17.95
N ALA A 350 -15.18 24.76 16.79
CA ALA A 350 -15.13 23.31 16.60
C ALA A 350 -13.73 22.77 16.20
N MET A 351 -12.80 23.63 15.84
CA MET A 351 -11.48 23.24 15.33
C MET A 351 -10.69 22.31 16.25
N PRO A 352 -10.63 22.52 17.59
CA PRO A 352 -9.94 21.59 18.46
C PRO A 352 -10.54 20.16 18.41
N VAL A 353 -11.87 20.05 18.30
CA VAL A 353 -12.57 18.76 18.20
C VAL A 353 -12.24 18.07 16.88
N LEU A 354 -12.29 18.81 15.76
CA LEU A 354 -12.00 18.28 14.41
C LEU A 354 -10.55 17.81 14.29
N LEU A 355 -9.57 18.61 14.74
CA LEU A 355 -8.18 18.19 14.65
C LEU A 355 -7.86 17.03 15.61
N THR A 356 -8.47 16.98 16.80
CA THR A 356 -8.34 15.83 17.70
C THR A 356 -8.88 14.56 17.03
N ALA A 357 -10.04 14.64 16.39
CA ALA A 357 -10.61 13.51 15.67
C ALA A 357 -9.77 13.10 14.44
N ALA A 358 -9.18 14.05 13.72
CA ALA A 358 -8.27 13.78 12.62
C ALA A 358 -7.02 13.01 13.10
N VAL A 359 -6.43 13.40 14.23
CA VAL A 359 -5.32 12.64 14.84
C VAL A 359 -5.79 11.25 15.27
N CYS A 360 -6.97 11.10 15.86
CA CYS A 360 -7.56 9.80 16.22
C CYS A 360 -7.79 8.93 14.97
N LEU A 361 -8.19 9.52 13.85
CA LEU A 361 -8.35 8.81 12.58
C LEU A 361 -7.00 8.24 12.08
N VAL A 362 -5.92 9.01 12.18
CA VAL A 362 -4.57 8.51 11.84
C VAL A 362 -4.12 7.44 12.84
N CYS A 363 -4.45 7.57 14.13
CA CYS A 363 -4.18 6.54 15.15
C CYS A 363 -4.86 5.20 14.80
N SER A 364 -6.07 5.24 14.22
CA SER A 364 -6.81 4.03 13.83
C SER A 364 -6.20 3.25 12.66
N MET A 365 -5.19 3.81 11.98
CA MET A 365 -4.40 3.08 10.97
C MET A 365 -3.37 2.12 11.60
N ASN A 366 -3.26 2.11 12.93
CA ASN A 366 -2.38 1.24 13.70
C ASN A 366 -3.17 0.12 14.38
N ASP A 367 -3.29 -1.02 13.69
CA ASP A 367 -4.06 -2.18 14.15
C ASP A 367 -3.19 -3.41 14.46
N MET A 368 -2.01 -3.19 15.08
CA MET A 368 -1.04 -4.26 15.34
C MET A 368 -1.59 -5.32 16.29
N ALA A 369 -2.43 -4.95 17.24
CA ALA A 369 -2.98 -5.89 18.22
C ALA A 369 -3.99 -6.88 17.62
N VAL A 370 -4.70 -6.51 16.53
CA VAL A 370 -5.75 -7.33 15.91
C VAL A 370 -5.22 -8.68 15.42
N PRO A 371 -4.21 -8.75 14.54
CA PRO A 371 -3.72 -10.02 14.02
C PRO A 371 -2.73 -10.72 14.96
N SER A 372 -2.31 -10.08 16.07
CA SER A 372 -1.19 -10.53 16.90
C SER A 372 -1.34 -11.96 17.46
N VAL A 373 -2.55 -12.39 17.82
CA VAL A 373 -2.83 -13.74 18.29
C VAL A 373 -2.84 -14.72 17.11
N SER A 374 -3.55 -14.39 16.05
CA SER A 374 -3.63 -15.24 14.85
C SER A 374 -2.27 -15.42 14.16
N LEU A 375 -1.38 -14.45 14.24
CA LEU A 375 -0.01 -14.53 13.70
C LEU A 375 0.87 -15.55 14.43
N GLU A 376 0.52 -15.97 15.63
CA GLU A 376 1.22 -17.08 16.26
C GLU A 376 0.98 -18.40 15.51
N GLY A 377 -0.21 -18.58 14.94
CA GLY A 377 -0.53 -19.73 14.10
C GLY A 377 -0.22 -21.05 14.80
N LYS A 378 0.45 -21.98 14.09
CA LYS A 378 0.86 -23.28 14.61
C LYS A 378 1.87 -23.21 15.77
N THR A 379 2.49 -22.06 16.03
CA THR A 379 3.48 -21.89 17.12
C THR A 379 2.87 -21.34 18.41
N LEU A 380 1.56 -21.18 18.50
CA LEU A 380 0.87 -20.68 19.69
C LEU A 380 1.18 -21.52 20.94
N TRP A 381 1.32 -22.83 20.77
CA TRP A 381 1.66 -23.77 21.85
C TRP A 381 2.96 -23.39 22.58
N ILE A 382 3.95 -22.78 21.88
CA ILE A 382 5.21 -22.34 22.50
C ILE A 382 4.93 -21.24 23.52
N SER A 383 4.08 -20.26 23.18
CA SER A 383 3.72 -19.18 24.10
C SER A 383 2.97 -19.69 25.31
N ARG A 384 2.21 -20.78 25.17
CA ARG A 384 1.41 -21.41 26.23
C ARG A 384 2.22 -22.38 27.11
N SER A 385 3.29 -22.97 26.58
CA SER A 385 4.19 -23.83 27.35
C SER A 385 5.15 -23.07 28.26
N LEU A 386 5.29 -21.75 28.06
CA LEU A 386 6.12 -20.93 28.92
C LEU A 386 5.44 -20.66 30.27
N PRO A 387 6.19 -20.57 31.38
CA PRO A 387 5.64 -20.25 32.70
C PRO A 387 5.31 -18.76 32.82
N VAL A 388 4.41 -18.29 31.96
CA VAL A 388 3.96 -16.90 31.88
C VAL A 388 2.45 -16.89 31.85
N ASP A 389 1.82 -16.08 32.70
CA ASP A 389 0.38 -15.93 32.72
C ASP A 389 -0.16 -15.35 31.39
N ALA A 390 -1.35 -15.79 31.00
CA ALA A 390 -1.99 -15.37 29.76
C ALA A 390 -2.16 -13.85 29.63
N TRP A 391 -2.45 -13.17 30.75
CA TRP A 391 -2.57 -11.70 30.75
C TRP A 391 -1.24 -11.01 30.41
N THR A 392 -0.11 -11.51 30.92
CA THR A 392 1.21 -10.96 30.56
C THR A 392 1.52 -11.12 29.07
N ALA A 393 1.13 -12.26 28.48
CA ALA A 393 1.25 -12.47 27.02
C ALA A 393 0.36 -11.51 26.24
N LEU A 394 -0.91 -11.35 26.60
CA LEU A 394 -1.85 -10.41 25.95
C LEU A 394 -1.43 -8.95 26.13
N ARG A 395 -0.98 -8.59 27.33
CA ARG A 395 -0.45 -7.25 27.63
C ARG A 395 0.77 -6.92 26.75
N ALA A 396 1.64 -7.88 26.49
CA ALA A 396 2.79 -7.68 25.59
C ALA A 396 2.36 -7.41 24.14
N LYS A 397 1.29 -8.07 23.67
CA LYS A 397 0.71 -7.82 22.34
C LYS A 397 0.14 -6.40 22.22
N CYS A 398 -0.60 -5.93 23.23
CA CYS A 398 -1.03 -4.54 23.32
C CYS A 398 0.16 -3.58 23.41
N GLY A 399 1.23 -3.97 24.11
CA GLY A 399 2.40 -3.13 24.37
C GLY A 399 3.08 -2.66 23.09
N VAL A 400 3.15 -3.46 22.04
CA VAL A 400 3.74 -3.05 20.76
C VAL A 400 2.96 -1.89 20.15
N GLN A 401 1.64 -2.01 20.05
CA GLN A 401 0.79 -0.95 19.49
C GLN A 401 0.85 0.32 20.34
N LEU A 402 0.77 0.20 21.67
CA LEU A 402 0.85 1.35 22.57
C LEU A 402 2.19 2.09 22.46
N LEU A 403 3.31 1.37 22.48
CA LEU A 403 4.64 1.98 22.41
C LEU A 403 4.92 2.67 21.09
N LEU A 404 4.38 2.16 20.01
CA LEU A 404 4.59 2.72 18.68
C LEU A 404 3.61 3.85 18.34
N THR A 405 2.36 3.79 18.85
CA THR A 405 1.31 4.75 18.47
C THR A 405 1.21 5.93 19.44
N ALA A 406 1.29 5.69 20.74
CA ALA A 406 1.02 6.73 21.73
C ALA A 406 1.98 7.94 21.65
N PRO A 407 3.31 7.77 21.48
CA PRO A 407 4.20 8.93 21.38
C PRO A 407 3.89 9.80 20.16
N GLY A 408 3.62 9.16 19.00
CA GLY A 408 3.26 9.87 17.78
C GLY A 408 1.91 10.58 17.88
N ALA A 409 0.92 9.96 18.53
CA ALA A 409 -0.40 10.54 18.76
C ALA A 409 -0.34 11.78 19.65
N VAL A 410 0.38 11.69 20.77
CA VAL A 410 0.58 12.84 21.67
C VAL A 410 1.34 13.95 20.97
N PHE A 411 2.41 13.62 20.22
CA PHE A 411 3.15 14.60 19.43
C PHE A 411 2.25 15.32 18.42
N ALA A 412 1.46 14.59 17.63
CA ALA A 412 0.56 15.17 16.65
C ALA A 412 -0.53 16.05 17.31
N ALA A 413 -1.06 15.63 18.46
CA ALA A 413 -2.04 16.41 19.22
C ALA A 413 -1.44 17.74 19.76
N VAL A 414 -0.22 17.70 20.28
CA VAL A 414 0.50 18.92 20.73
C VAL A 414 0.77 19.84 19.53
N CYS A 415 1.23 19.31 18.40
CA CYS A 415 1.42 20.09 17.18
C CYS A 415 0.10 20.72 16.68
N SER A 416 -1.02 19.99 16.79
CA SER A 416 -2.36 20.52 16.46
C SER A 416 -2.74 21.69 17.36
N ALA A 417 -2.49 21.59 18.67
CA ALA A 417 -2.77 22.66 19.63
C ALA A 417 -1.92 23.93 19.36
N ILE A 418 -0.64 23.75 19.04
CA ILE A 418 0.26 24.84 18.66
C ILE A 418 -0.23 25.52 17.35
N ALA A 419 -0.60 24.71 16.34
CA ALA A 419 -1.09 25.22 15.05
C ALA A 419 -2.37 26.05 15.20
N LEU A 420 -3.25 25.68 16.13
CA LEU A 420 -4.47 26.42 16.48
C LEU A 420 -4.21 27.60 17.42
N ARG A 421 -2.99 27.79 17.93
CA ARG A 421 -2.70 28.73 19.02
C ARG A 421 -3.62 28.53 20.23
N ALA A 422 -4.01 27.28 20.49
CA ALA A 422 -4.89 26.93 21.58
C ALA A 422 -4.18 27.15 22.95
N GLY A 423 -4.94 27.46 23.95
CA GLY A 423 -4.41 27.59 25.33
C GLY A 423 -3.82 26.25 25.82
N PHE A 424 -2.94 26.34 26.84
CA PHE A 424 -2.28 25.16 27.43
C PHE A 424 -3.27 24.08 27.86
N ALA A 425 -4.39 24.46 28.48
CA ALA A 425 -5.43 23.54 28.94
C ALA A 425 -6.08 22.77 27.75
N ALA A 426 -6.41 23.47 26.69
CA ALA A 426 -6.96 22.85 25.45
C ALA A 426 -5.96 21.87 24.83
N GLY A 427 -4.69 22.27 24.73
CA GLY A 427 -3.65 21.38 24.20
C GLY A 427 -3.44 20.12 25.05
N LEU A 428 -3.48 20.25 26.36
CA LEU A 428 -3.40 19.12 27.28
C LEU A 428 -4.60 18.18 27.12
N LEU A 429 -5.82 18.72 27.01
CA LEU A 429 -7.03 17.92 26.78
C LEU A 429 -7.00 17.19 25.46
N MET A 430 -6.56 17.83 24.37
CA MET A 430 -6.37 17.19 23.06
C MET A 430 -5.38 16.01 23.15
N ALA A 431 -4.24 16.21 23.82
CA ALA A 431 -3.23 15.16 24.00
C ALA A 431 -3.76 13.99 24.85
N LEU A 432 -4.47 14.28 25.95
CA LEU A 432 -5.10 13.28 26.80
C LEU A 432 -6.19 12.50 26.06
N CYS A 433 -7.00 13.17 25.24
CA CYS A 433 -8.01 12.53 24.42
C CYS A 433 -7.40 11.56 23.41
N CYS A 434 -6.36 11.97 22.69
CA CYS A 434 -5.64 11.11 21.76
C CYS A 434 -4.97 9.92 22.48
N ALA A 435 -4.39 10.13 23.66
CA ALA A 435 -3.83 9.04 24.46
C ALA A 435 -4.91 8.05 24.94
N ALA A 436 -6.07 8.54 25.39
CA ALA A 436 -7.21 7.71 25.77
C ALA A 436 -7.76 6.92 24.57
N PHE A 437 -7.81 7.54 23.39
CA PHE A 437 -8.21 6.86 22.15
C PHE A 437 -7.23 5.73 21.77
N VAL A 438 -5.92 5.96 21.88
CA VAL A 438 -4.92 4.92 21.62
C VAL A 438 -5.05 3.75 22.59
N LEU A 439 -5.33 4.02 23.86
CA LEU A 439 -5.59 2.96 24.86
C LEU A 439 -6.85 2.17 24.50
N PHE A 440 -7.94 2.88 24.20
CA PHE A 440 -9.21 2.26 23.79
C PHE A 440 -9.04 1.41 22.54
N SER A 441 -8.51 2.00 21.45
CA SER A 441 -8.34 1.30 20.17
C SER A 441 -7.45 0.07 20.31
N THR A 442 -6.38 0.12 21.09
CA THR A 442 -5.49 -1.02 21.31
C THR A 442 -6.17 -2.18 22.03
N TYR A 443 -6.88 -1.92 23.12
CA TYR A 443 -7.57 -2.99 23.85
C TYR A 443 -8.76 -3.53 23.06
N PHE A 444 -9.47 -2.67 22.37
CA PHE A 444 -10.57 -3.08 21.49
C PHE A 444 -10.08 -3.89 20.29
N ALA A 445 -8.95 -3.50 19.69
CA ALA A 445 -8.30 -4.24 18.61
C ALA A 445 -7.95 -5.68 19.03
N LEU A 446 -7.35 -5.85 20.21
CA LEU A 446 -7.05 -7.18 20.74
C LEU A 446 -8.32 -7.98 21.09
N TYR A 447 -9.37 -7.30 21.59
CA TYR A 447 -10.69 -7.89 21.83
C TYR A 447 -11.27 -8.50 20.55
N ILE A 448 -11.28 -7.74 19.44
CA ILE A 448 -11.72 -8.23 18.12
C ILE A 448 -10.83 -9.40 17.66
N GLY A 449 -9.52 -9.26 17.82
CA GLY A 449 -8.54 -10.29 17.44
C GLY A 449 -8.77 -11.63 18.14
N LEU A 450 -9.12 -11.60 19.43
CA LEU A 450 -9.42 -12.81 20.22
C LEU A 450 -10.77 -13.45 19.86
N HIS A 451 -11.75 -12.68 19.35
CA HIS A 451 -13.04 -13.24 18.94
C HIS A 451 -12.98 -13.96 17.59
N ASN A 452 -12.07 -13.56 16.72
CA ASN A 452 -11.98 -14.08 15.35
C ASN A 452 -10.59 -14.67 15.06
N VAL A 453 -10.08 -15.52 15.94
CA VAL A 453 -8.75 -16.10 15.78
C VAL A 453 -8.71 -17.08 14.60
N ASN A 454 -7.68 -16.94 13.77
CA ASN A 454 -7.37 -17.88 12.69
C ASN A 454 -5.93 -18.39 12.87
N LEU A 455 -5.77 -19.61 13.35
CA LEU A 455 -4.47 -20.25 13.59
C LEU A 455 -3.99 -21.09 12.39
N VAL A 456 -4.89 -21.37 11.44
CA VAL A 456 -4.58 -22.20 10.26
C VAL A 456 -4.50 -21.30 9.03
N TRP A 457 -3.34 -20.74 8.80
CA TRP A 457 -3.07 -19.91 7.63
C TRP A 457 -1.79 -20.36 6.91
N THR A 458 -1.78 -20.21 5.59
CA THR A 458 -0.63 -20.55 4.74
C THR A 458 0.22 -19.32 4.41
N ASN A 459 -0.39 -18.13 4.43
CA ASN A 459 0.27 -16.87 4.17
C ASN A 459 -0.14 -15.83 5.23
N GLU A 460 0.82 -15.10 5.78
CA GLU A 460 0.59 -14.01 6.75
C GLU A 460 -0.43 -12.96 6.28
N ILE A 461 -0.44 -12.66 4.97
CA ILE A 461 -1.35 -11.68 4.38
C ILE A 461 -2.82 -12.02 4.66
N ASN A 462 -3.17 -13.32 4.73
CA ASN A 462 -4.53 -13.76 5.01
C ASN A 462 -5.01 -13.30 6.40
N VAL A 463 -4.09 -13.18 7.36
CA VAL A 463 -4.38 -12.75 8.73
C VAL A 463 -4.23 -11.24 8.89
N ILE A 464 -3.24 -10.65 8.21
CA ILE A 464 -2.90 -9.23 8.33
C ILE A 464 -3.87 -8.33 7.54
N LYS A 465 -4.39 -8.80 6.40
CA LYS A 465 -5.18 -7.95 5.48
C LYS A 465 -6.55 -8.51 5.12
N GLN A 466 -6.69 -9.82 5.02
CA GLN A 466 -7.90 -10.47 4.48
C GLN A 466 -8.79 -11.10 5.56
N GLY A 467 -8.42 -10.99 6.83
CA GLY A 467 -9.19 -11.49 7.95
C GLY A 467 -10.43 -10.64 8.24
N SER A 468 -11.57 -11.27 8.58
CA SER A 468 -12.78 -10.55 9.01
C SER A 468 -12.52 -9.64 10.22
N GLN A 469 -11.59 -10.02 11.10
CA GLN A 469 -11.16 -9.22 12.23
C GLN A 469 -10.53 -7.88 11.81
N ILE A 470 -9.72 -7.89 10.76
CA ILE A 470 -9.09 -6.66 10.24
C ILE A 470 -10.14 -5.74 9.61
N PHE A 471 -11.05 -6.32 8.81
CA PHE A 471 -12.14 -5.53 8.23
C PHE A 471 -13.01 -4.88 9.30
N LEU A 472 -13.36 -5.63 10.36
CA LEU A 472 -14.12 -5.09 11.48
C LEU A 472 -13.34 -4.01 12.25
N ALA A 473 -12.04 -4.21 12.48
CA ALA A 473 -11.19 -3.24 13.14
C ALA A 473 -11.03 -1.95 12.33
N LEU A 474 -10.83 -2.06 11.01
CA LEU A 474 -10.79 -0.91 10.11
C LEU A 474 -12.11 -0.14 10.11
N LEU A 475 -13.23 -0.84 9.95
CA LEU A 475 -14.56 -0.21 9.93
C LEU A 475 -14.83 0.53 11.25
N THR A 476 -14.57 -0.10 12.38
CA THR A 476 -14.78 0.52 13.70
C THR A 476 -13.74 1.62 14.00
N GLY A 477 -12.49 1.44 13.57
CA GLY A 477 -11.43 2.42 13.73
C GLY A 477 -11.71 3.72 12.96
N TRP A 478 -12.26 3.63 11.75
CA TRP A 478 -12.64 4.79 10.96
C TRP A 478 -13.98 5.40 11.39
N ALA A 479 -14.93 4.56 11.76
CA ALA A 479 -16.23 5.03 12.23
C ALA A 479 -16.13 5.75 13.60
N ALA A 480 -15.25 5.29 14.50
CA ALA A 480 -15.16 5.85 15.84
C ALA A 480 -14.84 7.37 15.85
N PRO A 481 -13.80 7.89 15.18
CA PRO A 481 -13.55 9.33 15.16
C PRO A 481 -14.70 10.14 14.54
N VAL A 482 -15.35 9.59 13.51
CA VAL A 482 -16.53 10.23 12.88
C VAL A 482 -17.71 10.27 13.85
N ILE A 483 -18.00 9.14 14.51
CA ILE A 483 -19.06 9.05 15.52
C ILE A 483 -18.79 9.99 16.70
N LEU A 484 -17.52 10.19 17.06
CA LEU A 484 -17.15 11.10 18.13
C LEU A 484 -17.33 12.59 17.75
N VAL A 485 -17.20 12.95 16.48
CA VAL A 485 -17.38 14.33 15.97
C VAL A 485 -18.84 14.67 15.73
N LEU A 486 -19.62 13.74 15.15
CA LEU A 486 -20.98 14.00 14.72
C LEU A 486 -21.90 14.60 15.79
N PRO A 487 -21.95 14.10 17.05
CA PRO A 487 -22.83 14.67 18.08
C PRO A 487 -22.47 16.12 18.41
N TYR A 488 -21.18 16.46 18.39
CA TYR A 488 -20.76 17.84 18.61
C TYR A 488 -21.22 18.75 17.47
N MET A 489 -20.96 18.35 16.23
CA MET A 489 -21.25 19.18 15.07
C MET A 489 -22.77 19.37 14.83
N LEU A 490 -23.58 18.32 15.11
CA LEU A 490 -25.01 18.33 14.82
C LEU A 490 -25.88 18.87 15.96
N VAL A 491 -25.50 18.65 17.23
CA VAL A 491 -26.39 18.87 18.38
C VAL A 491 -25.79 19.75 19.46
N LEU A 492 -24.50 19.61 19.75
CA LEU A 492 -23.88 20.20 20.93
C LEU A 492 -23.12 21.51 20.62
N ARG A 493 -22.91 21.81 19.36
CA ARG A 493 -22.28 23.06 18.90
C ARG A 493 -23.12 24.27 19.40
N GLY A 494 -22.45 25.24 19.99
CA GLY A 494 -23.13 26.40 20.60
C GLY A 494 -23.75 26.16 21.99
N LYS A 495 -23.86 24.89 22.45
CA LYS A 495 -24.34 24.56 23.80
C LYS A 495 -23.22 24.23 24.77
N ILE A 496 -22.15 23.62 24.25
CA ILE A 496 -20.97 23.20 25.08
C ILE A 496 -19.71 23.65 24.33
N SER A 497 -18.73 24.13 25.09
CA SER A 497 -17.43 24.49 24.50
C SER A 497 -16.70 23.25 23.96
N GLY A 498 -15.91 23.41 22.89
CA GLY A 498 -15.13 22.31 22.32
C GLY A 498 -14.21 21.63 23.33
N GLU A 499 -13.63 22.39 24.27
CA GLU A 499 -12.78 21.87 25.34
C GLU A 499 -13.55 20.98 26.31
N ALA A 500 -14.75 21.40 26.73
CA ALA A 500 -15.60 20.60 27.62
C ALA A 500 -16.05 19.30 26.93
N TYR A 501 -16.31 19.37 25.62
CA TYR A 501 -16.62 18.18 24.84
C TYR A 501 -15.43 17.23 24.73
N ILE A 502 -14.21 17.70 24.44
CA ILE A 502 -12.99 16.88 24.42
C ILE A 502 -12.75 16.24 25.78
N ALA A 503 -12.98 16.97 26.90
CA ALA A 503 -12.87 16.41 28.24
C ALA A 503 -13.87 15.27 28.47
N LEU A 504 -15.12 15.44 28.04
CA LEU A 504 -16.15 14.39 28.11
C LEU A 504 -15.74 13.16 27.28
N LEU A 505 -15.26 13.37 26.05
CA LEU A 505 -14.78 12.28 25.19
C LEU A 505 -13.61 11.53 25.81
N THR A 506 -12.67 12.26 26.42
CA THR A 506 -11.53 11.67 27.12
C THR A 506 -12.00 10.73 28.23
N LEU A 507 -12.98 11.15 29.02
CA LEU A 507 -13.56 10.33 30.08
C LEU A 507 -14.24 9.07 29.50
N VAL A 508 -15.07 9.22 28.48
CA VAL A 508 -15.77 8.10 27.82
C VAL A 508 -14.77 7.09 27.25
N LEU A 509 -13.75 7.56 26.56
CA LEU A 509 -12.71 6.70 25.96
C LEU A 509 -11.88 6.01 27.06
N ALA A 510 -11.55 6.69 28.14
CA ALA A 510 -10.82 6.11 29.27
C ALA A 510 -11.64 5.01 29.98
N LEU A 511 -12.94 5.23 30.18
CA LEU A 511 -13.85 4.24 30.75
C LEU A 511 -14.00 3.01 29.82
N ALA A 512 -14.15 3.24 28.52
CA ALA A 512 -14.20 2.17 27.53
C ALA A 512 -12.87 1.38 27.48
N ALA A 513 -11.74 2.06 27.55
CA ALA A 513 -10.42 1.42 27.63
C ALA A 513 -10.28 0.57 28.90
N ALA A 514 -10.74 1.07 30.04
CA ALA A 514 -10.73 0.34 31.32
C ALA A 514 -11.63 -0.91 31.26
N PHE A 515 -12.80 -0.80 30.62
CA PHE A 515 -13.71 -1.92 30.41
C PHE A 515 -13.07 -3.02 29.57
N PHE A 516 -12.51 -2.70 28.39
CA PHE A 516 -11.87 -3.70 27.54
C PHE A 516 -10.60 -4.27 28.17
N ARG A 517 -9.81 -3.47 28.87
CA ARG A 517 -8.66 -3.95 29.65
C ARG A 517 -9.09 -4.98 30.71
N ARG A 518 -10.17 -4.68 31.47
CA ARG A 518 -10.70 -5.62 32.47
C ARG A 518 -11.17 -6.91 31.83
N TRP A 519 -11.90 -6.82 30.70
CA TRP A 519 -12.35 -8.00 29.94
C TRP A 519 -11.16 -8.84 29.46
N LEU A 520 -10.12 -8.22 28.88
CA LEU A 520 -8.93 -8.91 28.42
C LEU A 520 -8.18 -9.60 29.56
N ARG A 521 -8.15 -9.01 30.73
CA ARG A 521 -7.48 -9.58 31.91
C ARG A 521 -8.21 -10.79 32.47
N THR A 522 -9.52 -10.88 32.31
CA THR A 522 -10.35 -11.98 32.83
C THR A 522 -10.73 -12.95 31.72
N LYS A 523 -11.84 -12.70 31.05
CA LYS A 523 -12.37 -13.54 29.96
C LYS A 523 -11.44 -13.68 28.76
N GLY A 524 -10.69 -12.62 28.43
CA GLY A 524 -9.71 -12.64 27.34
C GLY A 524 -8.53 -13.57 27.63
N ALA A 525 -8.04 -13.58 28.88
CA ALA A 525 -6.96 -14.47 29.31
C ALA A 525 -7.42 -15.94 29.28
N GLU A 526 -8.58 -16.24 29.85
CA GLU A 526 -9.20 -17.57 29.79
C GLU A 526 -9.41 -18.05 28.34
N ARG A 527 -9.93 -17.16 27.47
CA ARG A 527 -10.11 -17.49 26.05
C ARG A 527 -8.80 -17.77 25.33
N PHE A 528 -7.73 -17.03 25.66
CA PHE A 528 -6.39 -17.26 25.08
C PHE A 528 -5.80 -18.58 25.51
N GLU A 529 -6.03 -19.03 26.74
CA GLU A 529 -5.61 -20.33 27.24
C GLU A 529 -6.35 -21.49 26.57
N ASN A 530 -7.60 -21.28 26.17
CA ASN A 530 -8.45 -22.30 25.55
C ASN A 530 -8.37 -22.34 24.01
N LEU A 531 -7.55 -21.48 23.37
CA LEU A 531 -7.31 -21.54 21.93
C LEU A 531 -6.47 -22.76 21.56
#